data_1ade232601748ec59a3b4dd4232cfdaa
#
_entry.id   1ade232601748ec59a3b4dd4232cfdaa
#
_cell.length_a   1.000
_cell.length_b   1.000
_cell.length_c   1.000
_cell.angle_alpha   90.00
_cell.angle_beta   90.00
_cell.angle_gamma   90.00
#
_symmetry.space_group_name_H-M   'P 1'
#
loop_
_entity.id
_entity.type
_entity.pdbx_description
1 polymer ?
#
loop_
_entity_poly.entity_id
_entity_poly.type
_entity_poly.pdbx_seq_one_letter_code
_entity_poly.pdbx_strand_id
1 'polypeptide(L)'
;GLGDVYKRQIRLGEPVEKVMNEIARCMEEAGNVPFLHSGINPMDYDSVKEHLAVMLVNTQANKRMLQEMPHENMEDLSAICYVDFPVESNDGKATMKVKNEHLKMWNVDAKEMFQQARANTQPVNTPILQSMDEMLLSIFNEEGHATNLLDENVDFGLRSHDMLYALTNVEKQYGASMITQPEVLNKLEQLFPEGFYVLPSSVHEVLIVPDNGEMEPKMLGEMVREVNKNEVERQEVLSDRVYSYDKEKHQIRQEPDSIQKVKEMER
;
A
#
# COMPACT_ATOMS: atom_id res chain seq x y z
N GLY A 1 -21.51 -14.15 12.66
CA GLY A 1 -22.03 -13.33 11.55
C GLY A 1 -22.28 -14.16 10.29
N LEU A 2 -22.80 -13.56 9.23
CA LEU A 2 -23.12 -14.25 7.96
C LEU A 2 -21.91 -15.07 7.44
N GLY A 3 -20.70 -14.52 7.52
CA GLY A 3 -19.47 -15.19 7.13
C GLY A 3 -19.17 -16.51 7.86
N ASP A 4 -19.64 -16.66 9.10
CA ASP A 4 -19.43 -17.88 9.88
C ASP A 4 -20.37 -19.00 9.45
N VAL A 5 -21.57 -18.65 8.96
CA VAL A 5 -22.54 -19.61 8.41
C VAL A 5 -21.98 -20.21 7.11
N TYR A 6 -21.43 -19.39 6.22
CA TYR A 6 -20.86 -19.86 4.95
C TYR A 6 -19.58 -20.66 5.14
N LYS A 7 -18.70 -20.28 6.08
CA LYS A 7 -17.53 -21.10 6.48
C LYS A 7 -17.94 -22.49 6.98
N ARG A 8 -19.08 -22.58 7.68
CA ARG A 8 -19.62 -23.85 8.17
C ARG A 8 -20.13 -24.72 7.03
N GLN A 9 -20.80 -24.14 6.02
CA GLN A 9 -21.29 -24.87 4.85
C GLN A 9 -20.15 -25.48 4.04
N ILE A 10 -19.06 -24.72 3.79
CA ILE A 10 -17.87 -25.24 3.10
C ILE A 10 -17.21 -26.38 3.89
N ARG A 11 -17.12 -26.27 5.22
CA ARG A 11 -16.61 -27.33 6.09
C ARG A 11 -17.48 -28.61 6.09
N LEU A 12 -18.76 -28.48 5.76
CA LEU A 12 -19.70 -29.59 5.63
C LEU A 12 -19.70 -30.23 4.25
N GLY A 13 -18.78 -29.78 3.34
CA GLY A 13 -18.60 -30.40 2.03
C GLY A 13 -19.50 -29.84 0.92
N GLU A 14 -20.16 -28.72 1.15
CA GLU A 14 -20.86 -28.00 0.07
C GLU A 14 -19.84 -27.49 -0.96
N PRO A 15 -20.10 -27.61 -2.28
CA PRO A 15 -19.24 -27.10 -3.30
C PRO A 15 -19.05 -25.58 -3.14
N VAL A 16 -17.81 -25.13 -3.16
CA VAL A 16 -17.45 -23.70 -2.97
C VAL A 16 -18.23 -22.81 -3.94
N GLU A 17 -18.38 -23.25 -5.19
CA GLU A 17 -19.15 -22.56 -6.23
C GLU A 17 -20.61 -22.33 -5.86
N LYS A 18 -21.27 -23.33 -5.23
CA LYS A 18 -22.66 -23.22 -4.75
C LYS A 18 -22.77 -22.20 -3.62
N VAL A 19 -21.83 -22.23 -2.66
CA VAL A 19 -21.79 -21.29 -1.53
C VAL A 19 -21.52 -19.87 -2.02
N MET A 20 -20.64 -19.69 -3.01
CA MET A 20 -20.37 -18.38 -3.61
C MET A 20 -21.57 -17.83 -4.38
N ASN A 21 -22.29 -18.68 -5.13
CA ASN A 21 -23.53 -18.28 -5.81
C ASN A 21 -24.63 -17.87 -4.80
N GLU A 22 -24.68 -18.53 -3.65
CA GLU A 22 -25.62 -18.20 -2.59
C GLU A 22 -25.26 -16.88 -1.89
N ILE A 23 -23.96 -16.64 -1.67
CA ILE A 23 -23.44 -15.35 -1.21
C ILE A 23 -23.76 -14.25 -2.22
N ALA A 24 -23.45 -14.45 -3.51
CA ALA A 24 -23.75 -13.51 -4.58
C ALA A 24 -25.24 -13.15 -4.61
N ARG A 25 -26.13 -14.15 -4.54
CA ARG A 25 -27.59 -13.93 -4.51
C ARG A 25 -28.04 -13.17 -3.27
N CYS A 26 -27.53 -13.51 -2.07
CA CYS A 26 -27.86 -12.76 -0.86
C CYS A 26 -27.37 -11.30 -0.91
N MET A 27 -26.26 -11.06 -1.60
CA MET A 27 -25.71 -9.73 -1.78
C MET A 27 -26.47 -8.95 -2.87
N GLU A 28 -26.96 -9.60 -3.93
CA GLU A 28 -27.88 -9.01 -4.91
C GLU A 28 -29.21 -8.60 -4.26
N GLU A 29 -29.76 -9.46 -3.41
CA GLU A 29 -30.98 -9.15 -2.63
C GLU A 29 -30.75 -8.01 -1.63
N ALA A 30 -29.52 -7.81 -1.14
CA ALA A 30 -29.13 -6.69 -0.29
C ALA A 30 -28.84 -5.39 -1.07
N GLY A 31 -28.87 -5.42 -2.40
CA GLY A 31 -28.88 -4.22 -3.26
C GLY A 31 -27.55 -3.50 -3.43
N ASN A 32 -26.41 -4.07 -3.01
CA ASN A 32 -25.14 -3.37 -3.17
C ASN A 32 -23.95 -4.32 -3.21
N VAL A 33 -23.64 -4.85 -4.42
CA VAL A 33 -22.41 -5.62 -4.64
C VAL A 33 -21.68 -5.11 -5.87
N PRO A 34 -20.81 -4.11 -5.71
CA PRO A 34 -20.11 -3.45 -6.80
C PRO A 34 -19.36 -4.40 -7.74
N PHE A 35 -18.78 -5.50 -7.23
CA PHE A 35 -17.98 -6.41 -8.06
C PHE A 35 -18.81 -7.27 -9.04
N LEU A 36 -20.12 -7.49 -8.77
CA LEU A 36 -20.99 -8.24 -9.70
C LEU A 36 -21.23 -7.50 -11.01
N HIS A 37 -21.06 -6.18 -11.02
CA HIS A 37 -21.22 -5.35 -12.21
C HIS A 37 -19.90 -5.10 -12.94
N SER A 38 -18.76 -5.48 -12.36
CA SER A 38 -17.44 -5.28 -12.97
C SER A 38 -17.13 -6.20 -14.15
N GLY A 39 -17.90 -7.27 -14.32
CA GLY A 39 -17.62 -8.32 -15.32
C GLY A 39 -16.43 -9.22 -14.96
N ILE A 40 -15.78 -8.98 -13.80
CA ILE A 40 -14.61 -9.75 -13.32
C ILE A 40 -15.09 -10.93 -12.49
N ASN A 41 -14.67 -12.14 -12.87
CA ASN A 41 -14.96 -13.35 -12.12
C ASN A 41 -13.86 -13.59 -11.06
N PRO A 42 -14.13 -13.40 -9.76
CA PRO A 42 -13.12 -13.57 -8.71
C PRO A 42 -12.64 -15.01 -8.52
N MET A 43 -13.34 -15.99 -9.13
CA MET A 43 -12.96 -17.41 -9.08
C MET A 43 -11.98 -17.80 -10.18
N ASP A 44 -11.75 -16.95 -11.16
CA ASP A 44 -10.90 -17.19 -12.33
C ASP A 44 -9.69 -16.27 -12.33
N TYR A 45 -8.48 -16.86 -12.29
CA TYR A 45 -7.23 -16.09 -12.29
C TYR A 45 -7.07 -15.24 -13.54
N ASP A 46 -7.39 -15.74 -14.71
CA ASP A 46 -7.28 -14.99 -15.95
C ASP A 46 -8.19 -13.77 -15.98
N SER A 47 -9.30 -13.82 -15.24
CA SER A 47 -10.22 -12.69 -15.08
C SER A 47 -9.70 -11.64 -14.10
N VAL A 48 -8.98 -12.03 -13.04
CA VAL A 48 -8.55 -11.12 -11.96
C VAL A 48 -7.10 -10.65 -12.08
N LYS A 49 -6.24 -11.37 -12.81
CA LYS A 49 -4.78 -11.14 -12.80
C LYS A 49 -4.38 -9.70 -13.17
N GLU A 50 -5.06 -9.08 -14.13
CA GLU A 50 -4.79 -7.70 -14.54
C GLU A 50 -5.34 -6.64 -13.58
N HIS A 51 -6.14 -7.07 -12.60
CA HIS A 51 -6.72 -6.23 -11.56
C HIS A 51 -6.04 -6.43 -10.20
N LEU A 52 -4.96 -7.22 -10.16
CA LEU A 52 -4.16 -7.40 -8.94
C LEU A 52 -3.33 -6.16 -8.66
N ALA A 53 -3.32 -5.77 -7.40
CA ALA A 53 -2.47 -4.71 -6.88
C ALA A 53 -1.91 -5.09 -5.51
N VAL A 54 -0.85 -4.38 -5.08
CA VAL A 54 -0.19 -4.59 -3.78
C VAL A 54 -0.60 -3.49 -2.81
N MET A 55 -0.84 -3.85 -1.55
CA MET A 55 -0.97 -2.91 -0.46
C MET A 55 -0.06 -3.30 0.70
N LEU A 56 0.36 -2.30 1.48
CA LEU A 56 1.10 -2.51 2.72
C LEU A 56 0.15 -2.51 3.92
N VAL A 57 0.49 -3.32 4.91
CA VAL A 57 -0.18 -3.35 6.21
C VAL A 57 0.85 -3.50 7.33
N ASN A 58 0.55 -3.02 8.53
CA ASN A 58 1.37 -3.31 9.70
C ASN A 58 1.33 -4.80 10.04
N THR A 59 2.47 -5.45 10.12
CA THR A 59 2.59 -6.90 10.36
C THR A 59 1.98 -7.32 11.68
N GLN A 60 2.32 -6.62 12.75
CA GLN A 60 1.87 -6.99 14.10
C GLN A 60 0.38 -6.73 14.31
N ALA A 61 -0.12 -5.57 13.87
CA ALA A 61 -1.53 -5.23 13.97
C ALA A 61 -2.43 -6.18 13.16
N ASN A 62 -1.89 -6.72 12.05
CA ASN A 62 -2.63 -7.59 11.13
C ASN A 62 -2.25 -9.08 11.24
N LYS A 63 -1.55 -9.49 12.30
CA LYS A 63 -1.03 -10.85 12.47
C LYS A 63 -2.06 -11.96 12.22
N ARG A 64 -3.30 -11.79 12.66
CA ARG A 64 -4.38 -12.79 12.44
C ARG A 64 -4.78 -12.87 10.98
N MET A 65 -4.94 -11.72 10.33
CA MET A 65 -5.28 -11.63 8.91
C MET A 65 -4.19 -12.27 8.04
N LEU A 66 -2.93 -11.99 8.33
CA LEU A 66 -1.77 -12.49 7.58
C LEU A 66 -1.62 -14.02 7.63
N GLN A 67 -2.16 -14.71 8.64
CA GLN A 67 -2.19 -16.18 8.66
C GLN A 67 -3.02 -16.80 7.52
N GLU A 68 -4.02 -16.07 7.04
CA GLU A 68 -4.90 -16.50 5.95
C GLU A 68 -4.49 -15.97 4.57
N MET A 69 -3.48 -15.11 4.49
CA MET A 69 -3.09 -14.39 3.28
C MET A 69 -1.65 -14.66 2.88
N PRO A 70 -1.36 -14.81 1.58
CA PRO A 70 0.00 -14.73 1.08
C PRO A 70 0.54 -13.33 1.33
N HIS A 71 1.74 -13.23 1.89
CA HIS A 71 2.36 -11.94 2.19
C HIS A 71 3.88 -11.99 2.10
N GLU A 72 4.49 -10.85 1.84
CA GLU A 72 5.93 -10.63 1.86
C GLU A 72 6.26 -9.65 3.00
N ASN A 73 7.18 -10.04 3.88
CA ASN A 73 7.57 -9.20 5.02
C ASN A 73 8.68 -8.22 4.61
N MET A 74 8.54 -6.98 5.08
CA MET A 74 9.50 -5.91 4.95
C MET A 74 9.54 -5.14 6.28
N GLU A 75 10.55 -5.44 7.11
CA GLU A 75 10.66 -4.89 8.48
C GLU A 75 9.41 -5.20 9.33
N ASP A 76 8.70 -4.19 9.85
CA ASP A 76 7.44 -4.34 10.57
C ASP A 76 6.20 -4.17 9.69
N LEU A 77 6.40 -4.13 8.35
CA LEU A 77 5.36 -4.07 7.34
C LEU A 77 5.23 -5.41 6.61
N SER A 78 4.05 -5.66 6.07
CA SER A 78 3.77 -6.80 5.19
C SER A 78 3.06 -6.33 3.94
N ALA A 79 3.57 -6.74 2.77
CA ALA A 79 2.89 -6.56 1.50
C ALA A 79 1.89 -7.71 1.30
N ILE A 80 0.67 -7.38 0.93
CA ILE A 80 -0.39 -8.32 0.53
C ILE A 80 -0.98 -7.90 -0.80
N CYS A 81 -1.58 -8.84 -1.53
CA CYS A 81 -2.29 -8.53 -2.78
C CYS A 81 -3.79 -8.37 -2.55
N TYR A 82 -4.38 -7.52 -3.37
CA TYR A 82 -5.82 -7.38 -3.51
C TYR A 82 -6.21 -7.29 -4.98
N VAL A 83 -7.47 -7.62 -5.27
CA VAL A 83 -8.09 -7.36 -6.58
C VAL A 83 -8.84 -6.04 -6.49
N ASP A 84 -8.58 -5.12 -7.41
CA ASP A 84 -9.30 -3.87 -7.58
C ASP A 84 -10.40 -4.06 -8.62
N PHE A 85 -11.67 -3.88 -8.21
CA PHE A 85 -12.80 -4.03 -9.11
C PHE A 85 -13.22 -2.65 -9.62
N PRO A 86 -13.21 -2.42 -10.94
CA PRO A 86 -13.73 -1.18 -11.50
C PRO A 86 -15.24 -1.08 -11.20
N VAL A 87 -15.65 0.03 -10.61
CA VAL A 87 -17.05 0.31 -10.26
C VAL A 87 -17.48 1.57 -10.99
N GLU A 88 -18.59 1.49 -11.74
CA GLU A 88 -19.13 2.63 -12.51
C GLU A 88 -19.80 3.70 -11.63
N SER A 89 -19.94 3.48 -10.32
CA SER A 89 -20.62 4.41 -9.42
C SER A 89 -19.66 5.28 -8.61
N ASN A 90 -20.05 6.54 -8.37
CA ASN A 90 -19.30 7.48 -7.52
C ASN A 90 -19.31 7.10 -6.01
N ASP A 91 -19.96 6.00 -5.64
CA ASP A 91 -20.25 5.66 -4.24
C ASP A 91 -19.23 4.70 -3.59
N GLY A 92 -18.07 4.49 -4.19
CA GLY A 92 -17.01 3.74 -3.55
C GLY A 92 -16.28 2.76 -4.48
N LYS A 93 -15.13 2.27 -4.03
CA LYS A 93 -14.33 1.26 -4.70
C LYS A 93 -14.59 -0.11 -4.08
N ALA A 94 -14.62 -1.14 -4.92
CA ALA A 94 -14.72 -2.51 -4.46
C ALA A 94 -13.35 -3.19 -4.55
N THR A 95 -12.86 -3.71 -3.42
CA THR A 95 -11.60 -4.44 -3.38
C THR A 95 -11.77 -5.79 -2.67
N MET A 96 -11.02 -6.80 -3.10
CA MET A 96 -10.99 -8.10 -2.47
C MET A 96 -9.55 -8.48 -2.12
N LYS A 97 -9.23 -8.59 -0.84
CA LYS A 97 -7.92 -9.08 -0.39
C LYS A 97 -7.73 -10.54 -0.77
N VAL A 98 -6.58 -10.87 -1.37
CA VAL A 98 -6.28 -12.23 -1.81
C VAL A 98 -5.89 -13.09 -0.61
N LYS A 99 -6.54 -14.26 -0.50
CA LYS A 99 -6.29 -15.27 0.55
C LYS A 99 -5.55 -16.48 -0.03
N ASN A 100 -4.97 -17.28 0.87
CA ASN A 100 -4.34 -18.56 0.51
C ASN A 100 -5.32 -19.53 -0.20
N GLU A 101 -6.61 -19.42 0.08
CA GLU A 101 -7.67 -20.21 -0.58
C GLU A 101 -7.82 -19.81 -2.05
N HIS A 102 -7.70 -18.50 -2.38
CA HIS A 102 -7.75 -18.01 -3.76
C HIS A 102 -6.58 -18.57 -4.57
N LEU A 103 -5.35 -18.56 -4.04
CA LEU A 103 -4.20 -19.15 -4.74
C LEU A 103 -4.40 -20.61 -5.10
N LYS A 104 -4.96 -21.40 -4.17
CA LYS A 104 -5.28 -22.82 -4.41
C LYS A 104 -6.32 -22.99 -5.50
N MET A 105 -7.35 -22.17 -5.48
CA MET A 105 -8.43 -22.18 -6.47
C MET A 105 -7.94 -21.77 -7.86
N TRP A 106 -7.12 -20.72 -7.92
CA TRP A 106 -6.52 -20.22 -9.15
C TRP A 106 -5.37 -21.09 -9.68
N ASN A 107 -4.88 -22.04 -8.87
CA ASN A 107 -3.70 -22.86 -9.16
C ASN A 107 -2.45 -22.02 -9.49
N VAL A 108 -2.21 -20.95 -8.70
CA VAL A 108 -1.12 -19.98 -8.84
C VAL A 108 -0.36 -19.92 -7.52
N ASP A 109 0.97 -19.78 -7.59
CA ASP A 109 1.77 -19.55 -6.40
C ASP A 109 1.85 -18.07 -5.99
N ALA A 110 2.26 -17.80 -4.75
CA ALA A 110 2.32 -16.44 -4.22
C ALA A 110 3.33 -15.58 -5.00
N LYS A 111 4.44 -16.14 -5.44
CA LYS A 111 5.49 -15.41 -6.17
C LYS A 111 4.97 -14.92 -7.52
N GLU A 112 4.31 -15.80 -8.26
CA GLU A 112 3.69 -15.45 -9.55
C GLU A 112 2.63 -14.35 -9.38
N MET A 113 1.76 -14.50 -8.38
CA MET A 113 0.75 -13.49 -8.05
C MET A 113 1.37 -12.11 -7.74
N PHE A 114 2.41 -12.05 -6.89
CA PHE A 114 3.08 -10.78 -6.57
C PHE A 114 3.79 -10.18 -7.76
N GLN A 115 4.42 -11.00 -8.60
CA GLN A 115 5.05 -10.54 -9.84
C GLN A 115 4.01 -9.94 -10.79
N GLN A 116 2.87 -10.60 -10.97
CA GLN A 116 1.77 -10.07 -11.79
C GLN A 116 1.22 -8.77 -11.22
N ALA A 117 0.95 -8.71 -9.91
CA ALA A 117 0.43 -7.51 -9.26
C ALA A 117 1.35 -6.29 -9.42
N ARG A 118 2.68 -6.48 -9.39
CA ARG A 118 3.66 -5.41 -9.60
C ARG A 118 3.84 -5.04 -11.07
N ALA A 119 3.62 -5.98 -11.99
CA ALA A 119 3.73 -5.73 -13.42
C ALA A 119 2.53 -4.99 -14.01
N ASN A 120 1.41 -4.98 -13.30
CA ASN A 120 0.19 -4.32 -13.73
C ASN A 120 0.37 -2.79 -13.73
N THR A 121 -0.18 -2.12 -14.75
CA THR A 121 -0.03 -0.66 -14.98
C THR A 121 -1.31 0.13 -14.76
N GLN A 122 -2.25 -0.41 -14.01
CA GLN A 122 -3.48 0.31 -13.67
C GLN A 122 -3.21 1.54 -12.78
N PRO A 123 -4.14 2.50 -12.68
CA PRO A 123 -3.95 3.71 -11.87
C PRO A 123 -3.56 3.43 -10.42
N VAL A 124 -4.06 2.35 -9.80
CA VAL A 124 -3.66 1.91 -8.44
C VAL A 124 -2.21 1.42 -8.36
N ASN A 125 -1.59 1.07 -9.49
CA ASN A 125 -0.19 0.63 -9.58
C ASN A 125 0.74 1.69 -10.16
N THR A 126 0.22 2.85 -10.58
CA THR A 126 1.00 3.94 -11.18
C THR A 126 1.47 4.89 -10.09
N PRO A 127 2.79 4.98 -9.83
CA PRO A 127 3.32 5.79 -8.74
C PRO A 127 3.28 7.28 -9.06
N ILE A 128 3.05 8.09 -8.01
CA ILE A 128 3.14 9.54 -8.03
C ILE A 128 4.00 9.98 -6.85
N LEU A 129 5.00 10.83 -7.13
CA LEU A 129 5.77 11.56 -6.15
C LEU A 129 5.52 13.05 -6.32
N GLN A 130 5.04 13.72 -5.30
CA GLN A 130 4.71 15.15 -5.34
C GLN A 130 5.34 15.88 -4.16
N SER A 131 5.80 17.11 -4.40
CA SER A 131 6.20 18.02 -3.32
C SER A 131 4.98 18.40 -2.47
N MET A 132 5.12 18.36 -1.16
CA MET A 132 4.05 18.80 -0.24
C MET A 132 3.80 20.32 -0.38
N ASP A 133 4.81 21.12 -0.68
CA ASP A 133 4.67 22.56 -0.90
C ASP A 133 3.83 22.85 -2.14
N GLU A 134 4.08 22.13 -3.26
CA GLU A 134 3.23 22.24 -4.45
C GLU A 134 1.80 21.76 -4.21
N MET A 135 1.63 20.68 -3.47
CA MET A 135 0.29 20.17 -3.10
C MET A 135 -0.49 21.21 -2.30
N LEU A 136 0.13 21.86 -1.31
CA LEU A 136 -0.50 22.92 -0.53
C LEU A 136 -0.84 24.14 -1.40
N LEU A 137 0.09 24.57 -2.27
CA LEU A 137 -0.16 25.66 -3.19
C LEU A 137 -1.29 25.37 -4.19
N SER A 138 -1.42 24.12 -4.64
CA SER A 138 -2.49 23.71 -5.56
C SER A 138 -3.90 23.78 -4.95
N ILE A 139 -4.03 23.67 -3.63
CA ILE A 139 -5.31 23.85 -2.92
C ILE A 139 -5.79 25.31 -3.00
N PHE A 140 -4.87 26.27 -3.04
CA PHE A 140 -5.20 27.70 -3.09
C PHE A 140 -5.32 28.25 -4.52
N ASN A 141 -4.82 27.51 -5.52
CA ASN A 141 -4.82 27.94 -6.93
C ASN A 141 -5.69 26.97 -7.74
N GLU A 142 -6.83 27.43 -8.24
CA GLU A 142 -7.78 26.60 -9.02
C GLU A 142 -7.19 25.95 -10.30
N GLU A 143 -6.03 26.45 -10.79
CA GLU A 143 -5.32 25.92 -11.96
C GLU A 143 -4.06 25.11 -11.62
N GLY A 144 -3.73 24.95 -10.32
CA GLY A 144 -2.51 24.30 -9.88
C GLY A 144 -2.66 22.77 -9.80
N HIS A 145 -1.93 22.03 -10.65
CA HIS A 145 -1.72 20.62 -10.48
C HIS A 145 -0.31 20.38 -9.94
N ALA A 146 -0.18 19.65 -8.82
CA ALA A 146 1.13 19.27 -8.33
C ALA A 146 1.79 18.28 -9.32
N THR A 147 3.05 18.54 -9.64
CA THR A 147 3.82 17.79 -10.64
C THR A 147 4.19 16.40 -10.12
N ASN A 148 4.06 15.37 -10.95
CA ASN A 148 4.63 14.05 -10.65
C ASN A 148 6.15 14.06 -10.91
N LEU A 149 6.95 14.00 -9.87
CA LEU A 149 8.42 14.07 -9.94
C LEU A 149 9.07 12.77 -10.45
N LEU A 150 8.30 11.71 -10.62
CA LEU A 150 8.78 10.45 -11.21
C LEU A 150 8.76 10.48 -12.74
N ASP A 151 8.11 11.46 -13.36
CA ASP A 151 8.04 11.59 -14.81
C ASP A 151 9.41 11.97 -15.39
N GLU A 152 9.73 11.45 -16.61
CA GLU A 152 11.06 11.57 -17.22
C GLU A 152 11.49 13.01 -17.55
N ASN A 153 10.53 13.91 -17.81
CA ASN A 153 10.80 15.25 -18.31
C ASN A 153 10.65 16.36 -17.25
N VAL A 154 10.61 15.98 -15.97
CA VAL A 154 10.45 16.94 -14.88
C VAL A 154 11.79 17.45 -14.40
N ASP A 155 11.96 18.79 -14.39
CA ASP A 155 13.11 19.43 -13.77
C ASP A 155 12.96 19.43 -12.24
N PHE A 156 13.67 18.51 -11.60
CA PHE A 156 13.69 18.39 -10.14
C PHE A 156 14.46 19.54 -9.47
N GLY A 157 15.38 20.20 -10.19
CA GLY A 157 16.26 21.21 -9.62
C GLY A 157 15.54 22.38 -8.92
N LEU A 158 14.35 22.75 -9.42
CA LEU A 158 13.52 23.78 -8.79
C LEU A 158 12.89 23.35 -7.46
N ARG A 159 12.79 22.05 -7.22
CA ARG A 159 12.11 21.42 -6.07
C ARG A 159 13.07 20.69 -5.12
N SER A 160 14.37 20.73 -5.42
CA SER A 160 15.40 20.05 -4.61
C SER A 160 15.55 20.62 -3.19
N HIS A 161 14.93 21.76 -2.92
CA HIS A 161 14.93 22.41 -1.61
C HIS A 161 13.67 22.14 -0.78
N ASP A 162 12.69 21.44 -1.36
CA ASP A 162 11.50 21.04 -0.62
C ASP A 162 11.88 20.02 0.46
N MET A 163 11.26 20.15 1.63
CA MET A 163 11.63 19.31 2.78
C MET A 163 10.87 17.99 2.83
N LEU A 164 9.74 17.90 2.13
CA LEU A 164 8.80 16.80 2.28
C LEU A 164 8.09 16.49 0.96
N TYR A 165 8.04 15.21 0.63
CA TYR A 165 7.36 14.73 -0.58
C TYR A 165 6.40 13.60 -0.21
N ALA A 166 5.25 13.53 -0.88
CA ALA A 166 4.30 12.44 -0.75
C ALA A 166 4.46 11.45 -1.90
N LEU A 167 4.71 10.18 -1.57
CA LEU A 167 4.71 9.07 -2.53
C LEU A 167 3.41 8.28 -2.36
N THR A 168 2.64 8.23 -3.42
CA THR A 168 1.36 7.51 -3.50
C THR A 168 1.14 6.96 -4.92
N ASN A 169 -0.08 6.61 -5.28
CA ASN A 169 -0.48 6.25 -6.64
C ASN A 169 -1.54 7.22 -7.21
N VAL A 170 -1.85 7.09 -8.49
CA VAL A 170 -2.84 7.95 -9.19
C VAL A 170 -4.19 7.95 -8.48
N GLU A 171 -4.61 6.82 -7.93
CA GLU A 171 -5.89 6.67 -7.22
C GLU A 171 -5.87 7.15 -5.77
N LYS A 172 -4.68 7.46 -5.23
CA LYS A 172 -4.47 7.82 -3.81
C LYS A 172 -5.07 6.78 -2.85
N GLN A 173 -5.06 5.52 -3.26
CA GLN A 173 -5.60 4.39 -2.49
C GLN A 173 -4.55 3.29 -2.35
N TYR A 174 -4.18 2.94 -1.12
CA TYR A 174 -3.14 1.96 -0.79
C TYR A 174 -1.77 2.25 -1.44
N GLY A 175 -1.54 3.53 -1.81
CA GLY A 175 -0.37 3.98 -2.55
C GLY A 175 0.94 3.93 -1.76
N ALA A 176 0.90 3.70 -0.45
CA ALA A 176 2.11 3.43 0.34
C ALA A 176 2.93 2.25 -0.21
N SER A 177 2.29 1.30 -0.90
CA SER A 177 2.94 0.16 -1.53
C SER A 177 3.88 0.53 -2.68
N MET A 178 3.80 1.74 -3.24
CA MET A 178 4.69 2.23 -4.29
C MET A 178 6.15 2.20 -3.86
N ILE A 179 6.43 2.36 -2.57
CA ILE A 179 7.80 2.24 -2.02
C ILE A 179 8.40 0.83 -2.14
N THR A 180 7.61 -0.17 -2.47
CA THR A 180 8.09 -1.56 -2.70
C THR A 180 8.48 -1.83 -4.15
N GLN A 181 8.26 -0.89 -5.07
CA GLN A 181 8.61 -1.03 -6.48
C GLN A 181 10.09 -0.66 -6.70
N PRO A 182 10.91 -1.56 -7.29
CA PRO A 182 12.33 -1.27 -7.52
C PRO A 182 12.58 -0.03 -8.38
N GLU A 183 11.72 0.19 -9.39
CA GLU A 183 11.81 1.35 -10.30
C GLU A 183 11.61 2.65 -9.54
N VAL A 184 10.68 2.68 -8.58
CA VAL A 184 10.42 3.83 -7.72
C VAL A 184 11.62 4.09 -6.81
N LEU A 185 12.18 3.06 -6.16
CA LEU A 185 13.36 3.20 -5.31
C LEU A 185 14.56 3.71 -6.11
N ASN A 186 14.81 3.19 -7.31
CA ASN A 186 15.87 3.64 -8.19
C ASN A 186 15.70 5.12 -8.60
N LYS A 187 14.46 5.56 -8.85
CA LYS A 187 14.18 6.96 -9.18
C LYS A 187 14.37 7.86 -7.97
N LEU A 188 13.91 7.45 -6.79
CA LEU A 188 14.13 8.19 -5.54
C LEU A 188 15.63 8.34 -5.23
N GLU A 189 16.45 7.29 -5.46
CA GLU A 189 17.91 7.35 -5.29
C GLU A 189 18.55 8.39 -6.23
N GLN A 190 18.04 8.52 -7.47
CA GLN A 190 18.51 9.54 -8.41
C GLN A 190 18.11 10.96 -8.00
N LEU A 191 16.89 11.13 -7.48
CA LEU A 191 16.37 12.41 -7.01
C LEU A 191 17.03 12.87 -5.71
N PHE A 192 17.35 11.93 -4.82
CA PHE A 192 17.92 12.18 -3.49
C PHE A 192 19.27 11.46 -3.32
N PRO A 193 20.34 11.94 -3.99
CA PRO A 193 21.63 11.25 -4.02
C PRO A 193 22.34 11.20 -2.66
N GLU A 194 22.05 12.11 -1.74
CA GLU A 194 22.57 12.07 -0.36
C GLU A 194 21.90 10.96 0.47
N GLY A 195 20.66 10.61 0.15
CA GLY A 195 19.83 9.64 0.84
C GLY A 195 18.45 10.21 1.14
N PHE A 196 17.57 9.36 1.69
CA PHE A 196 16.25 9.79 2.11
C PHE A 196 15.68 8.90 3.22
N TYR A 197 14.81 9.50 4.01
CA TYR A 197 13.98 8.79 4.98
C TYR A 197 12.58 8.56 4.41
N VAL A 198 11.96 7.47 4.87
CA VAL A 198 10.57 7.10 4.54
C VAL A 198 9.76 7.07 5.83
N LEU A 199 8.66 7.82 5.85
CA LEU A 199 7.73 7.91 6.98
C LEU A 199 6.39 7.27 6.59
N PRO A 200 6.17 5.98 6.88
CA PRO A 200 4.97 5.25 6.47
C PRO A 200 3.85 5.41 7.50
N SER A 201 3.26 6.58 7.59
CA SER A 201 2.17 6.85 8.54
C SER A 201 0.85 6.21 8.11
N SER A 202 0.52 6.21 6.82
CA SER A 202 -0.75 5.72 6.29
C SER A 202 -0.57 4.58 5.27
N VAL A 203 -1.60 3.71 5.13
CA VAL A 203 -1.67 2.72 4.04
C VAL A 203 -1.80 3.38 2.66
N HIS A 204 -2.22 4.65 2.60
CA HIS A 204 -2.51 5.37 1.37
C HIS A 204 -1.29 6.06 0.77
N GLU A 205 -0.34 6.46 1.60
CA GLU A 205 0.86 7.17 1.17
C GLU A 205 2.01 7.01 2.16
N VAL A 206 3.22 7.22 1.69
CA VAL A 206 4.39 7.42 2.54
C VAL A 206 5.00 8.80 2.25
N LEU A 207 5.56 9.41 3.28
CA LEU A 207 6.30 10.66 3.11
C LEU A 207 7.78 10.36 2.90
N ILE A 208 8.38 11.06 1.96
CA ILE A 208 9.81 11.01 1.67
C ILE A 208 10.45 12.31 2.16
N VAL A 209 11.47 12.18 2.98
CA VAL A 209 12.26 13.30 3.54
C VAL A 209 13.69 13.14 3.06
N PRO A 210 14.27 14.13 2.31
CA PRO A 210 15.68 14.08 1.93
C PRO A 210 16.59 14.04 3.15
N ASP A 211 17.65 13.22 3.10
CA ASP A 211 18.69 13.20 4.13
C ASP A 211 19.76 14.24 3.82
N ASN A 212 19.44 15.49 4.12
CA ASN A 212 20.34 16.66 3.97
C ASN A 212 21.04 17.04 5.29
N GLY A 213 20.87 16.23 6.34
CA GLY A 213 21.42 16.48 7.67
C GLY A 213 20.67 17.52 8.50
N GLU A 214 19.55 18.07 8.01
CA GLU A 214 18.76 19.06 8.74
C GLU A 214 17.80 18.42 9.75
N MET A 215 17.36 17.20 9.49
CA MET A 215 16.40 16.48 10.33
C MET A 215 16.98 15.16 10.84
N GLU A 216 17.00 14.99 12.16
CA GLU A 216 17.43 13.73 12.78
C GLU A 216 16.31 12.68 12.73
N PRO A 217 16.61 11.38 12.52
CA PRO A 217 15.61 10.29 12.54
C PRO A 217 14.72 10.26 13.78
N LYS A 218 15.26 10.71 14.93
CA LYS A 218 14.51 10.80 16.18
C LYS A 218 13.38 11.82 16.09
N MET A 219 13.66 12.99 15.54
CA MET A 219 12.64 14.05 15.36
C MET A 219 11.56 13.58 14.37
N LEU A 220 11.97 12.96 13.26
CA LEU A 220 11.05 12.37 12.29
C LEU A 220 10.15 11.31 12.95
N GLY A 221 10.70 10.45 13.81
CA GLY A 221 9.93 9.45 14.54
C GLY A 221 8.93 10.05 15.55
N GLU A 222 9.24 11.20 16.15
CA GLU A 222 8.30 11.93 17.00
C GLU A 222 7.15 12.51 16.18
N MET A 223 7.45 13.09 15.02
CA MET A 223 6.44 13.60 14.07
C MET A 223 5.48 12.50 13.59
N VAL A 224 6.02 11.34 13.16
CA VAL A 224 5.20 10.20 12.71
C VAL A 224 4.22 9.77 13.80
N ARG A 225 4.70 9.59 15.03
CA ARG A 225 3.85 9.18 16.16
C ARG A 225 2.76 10.21 16.50
N GLU A 226 3.08 11.50 16.39
CA GLU A 226 2.12 12.57 16.63
C GLU A 226 1.02 12.58 15.54
N VAL A 227 1.40 12.49 14.27
CA VAL A 227 0.47 12.42 13.14
C VAL A 227 -0.42 11.16 13.23
N ASN A 228 0.18 9.99 13.46
CA ASN A 228 -0.57 8.73 13.59
C ASN A 228 -1.59 8.76 14.73
N LYS A 229 -1.28 9.45 15.82
CA LYS A 229 -2.18 9.56 16.97
C LYS A 229 -3.36 10.49 16.72
N ASN A 230 -3.15 11.57 15.95
CA ASN A 230 -4.10 12.69 15.86
C ASN A 230 -4.87 12.71 14.53
N GLU A 231 -4.25 12.27 13.42
CA GLU A 231 -4.74 12.51 12.06
C GLU A 231 -5.03 11.22 11.26
N VAL A 232 -4.44 10.08 11.64
CA VAL A 232 -4.59 8.83 10.89
C VAL A 232 -5.58 7.90 11.58
N GLU A 233 -6.53 7.35 10.83
CA GLU A 233 -7.44 6.33 11.36
C GLU A 233 -6.63 5.10 11.81
N ARG A 234 -6.95 4.58 13.00
CA ARG A 234 -6.18 3.50 13.64
C ARG A 234 -5.96 2.26 12.76
N GLN A 235 -6.92 1.95 11.90
CA GLN A 235 -6.84 0.82 10.97
C GLN A 235 -5.97 1.10 9.74
N GLU A 236 -5.64 2.36 9.47
CA GLU A 236 -4.84 2.82 8.35
C GLU A 236 -3.39 3.11 8.73
N VAL A 237 -3.07 3.15 10.03
CA VAL A 237 -1.70 3.34 10.50
C VAL A 237 -0.81 2.19 10.02
N LEU A 238 0.24 2.52 9.26
CA LEU A 238 1.24 1.56 8.81
C LEU A 238 2.30 1.29 9.88
N SER A 239 3.03 2.32 10.31
CA SER A 239 4.08 2.18 11.30
C SER A 239 4.35 3.50 12.02
N ASP A 240 4.77 3.41 13.29
CA ASP A 240 5.30 4.54 14.08
C ASP A 240 6.83 4.70 13.90
N ARG A 241 7.42 3.99 12.93
CA ARG A 241 8.86 3.93 12.69
C ARG A 241 9.29 4.80 11.53
N VAL A 242 10.56 5.18 11.54
CA VAL A 242 11.23 5.82 10.42
C VAL A 242 12.08 4.79 9.70
N TYR A 243 12.14 4.89 8.39
CA TYR A 243 13.00 4.03 7.57
C TYR A 243 13.98 4.91 6.79
N SER A 244 15.16 4.38 6.51
CA SER A 244 16.13 4.94 5.57
C SER A 244 16.32 4.02 4.37
N TYR A 245 16.80 4.56 3.27
CA TYR A 245 17.15 3.77 2.10
C TYR A 245 18.58 3.24 2.21
N ASP A 246 18.71 1.92 2.14
CA ASP A 246 20.01 1.22 2.09
C ASP A 246 20.43 1.07 0.62
N LYS A 247 21.38 1.91 0.18
CA LYS A 247 21.88 1.95 -1.21
C LYS A 247 22.60 0.67 -1.64
N GLU A 248 23.24 -0.03 -0.70
CA GLU A 248 23.96 -1.27 -1.02
C GLU A 248 23.01 -2.44 -1.30
N LYS A 249 21.87 -2.45 -0.62
CA LYS A 249 20.86 -3.51 -0.72
C LYS A 249 19.68 -3.15 -1.59
N HIS A 250 19.60 -1.89 -2.05
CA HIS A 250 18.46 -1.34 -2.79
C HIS A 250 17.11 -1.59 -2.12
N GLN A 251 17.03 -1.32 -0.80
CA GLN A 251 15.82 -1.54 0.00
C GLN A 251 15.69 -0.53 1.13
N ILE A 252 14.47 -0.33 1.62
CA ILE A 252 14.26 0.44 2.84
C ILE A 252 14.59 -0.42 4.07
N ARG A 253 15.13 0.22 5.10
CA ARG A 253 15.49 -0.39 6.38
C ARG A 253 14.99 0.49 7.53
N GLN A 254 14.44 -0.14 8.54
CA GLN A 254 14.00 0.55 9.75
C GLN A 254 15.18 1.18 10.48
N GLU A 255 15.05 2.46 10.85
CA GLU A 255 16.01 3.14 11.70
C GLU A 255 15.91 2.63 13.15
N PRO A 256 17.05 2.42 13.83
CA PRO A 256 17.05 1.99 15.22
C PRO A 256 16.36 3.01 16.12
N ASP A 257 15.45 2.57 16.98
CA ASP A 257 14.90 3.44 18.02
C ASP A 257 16.02 3.95 18.94
N SER A 258 16.08 5.25 19.13
CA SER A 258 17.00 5.88 20.08
C SER A 258 16.86 5.35 21.51
N ILE A 259 15.71 4.75 21.87
CA ILE A 259 15.44 4.12 23.17
C ILE A 259 16.17 2.76 23.30
N GLN A 260 16.43 2.04 22.22
CA GLN A 260 17.18 0.77 22.25
C GLN A 260 18.70 1.01 22.36
N LYS A 261 19.24 2.05 21.70
CA LYS A 261 20.67 2.40 21.80
C LYS A 261 21.11 2.70 23.25
N VAL A 262 20.27 3.34 24.05
CA VAL A 262 20.61 3.62 25.46
C VAL A 262 20.68 2.35 26.28
N LYS A 263 19.79 1.37 26.03
CA LYS A 263 19.80 0.07 26.76
C LYS A 263 20.94 -0.85 26.35
N GLU A 264 21.48 -0.73 25.15
CA GLU A 264 22.64 -1.51 24.69
C GLU A 264 23.97 -0.90 25.14
N MET A 265 24.05 0.41 25.36
CA MET A 265 25.21 1.09 25.92
C MET A 265 25.34 0.96 27.45
N GLU A 266 24.24 0.59 28.14
CA GLU A 266 24.21 0.34 29.60
C GLU A 266 24.43 -1.14 29.98
N ARG A 267 24.70 -2.04 29.00
CA ARG A 267 25.05 -3.45 29.20
C ARG A 267 26.51 -3.71 28.84
#